data_c25501c37f0c106f9409ff13c51f23cd
#
_entry.id   c25501c37f0c106f9409ff13c51f23cd
#
_cell.length_a   1.000
_cell.length_b   1.000
_cell.length_c   1.000
_cell.angle_alpha   90.00
_cell.angle_beta   90.00
_cell.angle_gamma   90.00
#
_symmetry.space_group_name_H-M   'P 1'
#
loop_
_entity.id
_entity.type
_entity.pdbx_description
1 polymer ?
#
loop_
_entity_poly.entity_id
_entity_poly.type
_entity_poly.pdbx_seq_one_letter_code
_entity_poly.pdbx_strand_id
1 'polypeptide(L)'
;MQHASVKKLFKEQVIHYSKEGQYEKLPLLHVILTWLRHKKYKRKVNICEFGGGNGQLLKQIQKCYPNCTLTNIEIIDEYRRFLVSQKIKFVLGSILEPGFADGTFDILIIRDVLHHLVGKNYTETLHNQRRALIELQRLVRPGGAIFIEELTNESEVATRCIYYLSWLNTKIGIHIPSLFVSRNVIVAFFTSRRLLNICSQIFGKKNIEKQESAVKLQWYFALLHLLGGAKKVILTIKK
;
A
#
# COMPACT_ATOMS: atom_id res chain seq x y z
N MET A 1 -5.35 -19.69 -4.85
CA MET A 1 -4.12 -19.87 -5.66
C MET A 1 -3.25 -18.61 -5.77
N GLN A 2 -3.81 -17.40 -5.87
CA GLN A 2 -3.04 -16.17 -6.08
C GLN A 2 -2.26 -15.66 -4.86
N HIS A 3 -2.79 -15.79 -3.64
CA HIS A 3 -2.00 -15.51 -2.42
C HIS A 3 -0.71 -16.34 -2.33
N ALA A 4 -0.66 -17.51 -2.95
CA ALA A 4 0.54 -18.36 -2.95
C ALA A 4 1.64 -17.82 -3.85
N SER A 5 1.32 -17.27 -5.04
CA SER A 5 2.32 -16.70 -5.96
C SER A 5 2.89 -15.38 -5.45
N VAL A 6 2.04 -14.50 -4.92
CA VAL A 6 2.44 -13.25 -4.26
C VAL A 6 3.34 -13.57 -3.07
N LYS A 7 2.93 -14.50 -2.18
CA LYS A 7 3.74 -14.93 -1.05
C LYS A 7 5.10 -15.48 -1.46
N LYS A 8 5.17 -16.32 -2.50
CA LYS A 8 6.43 -16.91 -2.98
C LYS A 8 7.42 -15.84 -3.43
N LEU A 9 6.97 -14.87 -4.24
CA LEU A 9 7.84 -13.82 -4.74
C LEU A 9 8.40 -12.93 -3.63
N PHE A 10 7.52 -12.44 -2.74
CA PHE A 10 7.94 -11.56 -1.67
C PHE A 10 8.83 -12.27 -0.65
N LYS A 11 8.71 -13.60 -0.47
CA LYS A 11 9.68 -14.40 0.29
C LYS A 11 11.09 -14.29 -0.26
N GLU A 12 11.24 -14.34 -1.57
CA GLU A 12 12.55 -14.20 -2.25
C GLU A 12 13.11 -12.77 -2.16
N GLN A 13 12.24 -11.77 -1.97
CA GLN A 13 12.60 -10.35 -1.92
C GLN A 13 12.73 -9.78 -0.51
N VAL A 14 12.40 -10.54 0.54
CA VAL A 14 12.47 -10.07 1.95
C VAL A 14 13.81 -9.41 2.28
N ILE A 15 14.93 -10.01 1.85
CA ILE A 15 16.29 -9.49 2.10
C ILE A 15 16.53 -8.17 1.34
N HIS A 16 15.97 -8.03 0.14
CA HIS A 16 16.17 -6.84 -0.69
C HIS A 16 15.43 -5.62 -0.14
N TYR A 17 14.20 -5.81 0.37
CA TYR A 17 13.38 -4.74 0.95
C TYR A 17 13.78 -4.37 2.39
N SER A 18 14.67 -5.12 3.03
CA SER A 18 15.09 -4.86 4.40
C SER A 18 16.24 -3.83 4.54
N LYS A 19 16.75 -3.26 3.44
CA LYS A 19 17.84 -2.28 3.48
C LYS A 19 17.42 -0.97 4.12
N GLU A 20 18.15 -0.55 5.15
CA GLU A 20 17.98 0.75 5.83
C GLU A 20 18.33 1.92 4.90
N GLY A 21 17.68 3.08 5.11
CA GLY A 21 18.07 4.35 4.49
C GLY A 21 17.11 4.93 3.45
N GLN A 22 16.19 4.16 2.89
CA GLN A 22 15.22 4.68 1.91
C GLN A 22 14.00 5.36 2.56
N TYR A 23 13.71 5.03 3.83
CA TYR A 23 12.46 5.42 4.48
C TYR A 23 12.49 6.80 5.16
N GLU A 24 13.67 7.32 5.52
CA GLU A 24 13.78 8.64 6.18
C GLU A 24 13.39 9.82 5.28
N LYS A 25 13.56 9.66 3.96
CA LYS A 25 13.25 10.68 2.94
C LYS A 25 11.91 10.46 2.23
N LEU A 26 11.07 9.54 2.73
CA LEU A 26 9.78 9.27 2.09
C LEU A 26 8.82 10.45 2.25
N PRO A 27 8.23 10.96 1.16
CA PRO A 27 7.19 11.99 1.24
C PRO A 27 6.04 11.60 2.15
N LEU A 28 5.61 10.33 2.11
CA LEU A 28 4.58 9.80 2.98
C LEU A 28 4.91 9.94 4.47
N LEU A 29 6.16 9.67 4.88
CA LEU A 29 6.59 9.86 6.27
C LEU A 29 6.42 11.31 6.71
N HIS A 30 6.83 12.25 5.86
CA HIS A 30 6.68 13.69 6.15
C HIS A 30 5.20 14.08 6.32
N VAL A 31 4.32 13.61 5.45
CA VAL A 31 2.87 13.85 5.54
C VAL A 31 2.30 13.31 6.85
N ILE A 32 2.65 12.07 7.23
CA ILE A 32 2.20 11.46 8.49
C ILE A 32 2.70 12.24 9.71
N LEU A 33 3.98 12.61 9.75
CA LEU A 33 4.56 13.35 10.87
C LEU A 33 3.96 14.76 11.00
N THR A 34 3.69 15.42 9.87
CA THR A 34 2.99 16.70 9.84
C THR A 34 1.59 16.59 10.44
N TRP A 35 0.82 15.56 10.05
CA TRP A 35 -0.48 15.27 10.62
C TRP A 35 -0.41 15.06 12.15
N LEU A 36 0.51 14.21 12.62
CA LEU A 36 0.69 13.90 14.03
C LEU A 36 0.99 15.14 14.86
N ARG A 37 1.85 16.03 14.35
CA ARG A 37 2.20 17.30 15.00
C ARG A 37 1.02 18.28 15.11
N HIS A 38 0.22 18.38 14.04
CA HIS A 38 -0.95 19.27 14.02
C HIS A 38 -2.09 18.76 14.91
N LYS A 39 -2.32 17.45 14.91
CA LYS A 39 -3.43 16.84 15.65
C LYS A 39 -3.22 16.90 17.17
N LYS A 40 -1.99 16.92 17.65
CA LYS A 40 -1.62 17.03 19.09
C LYS A 40 -2.40 16.06 19.97
N TYR A 41 -2.30 14.76 19.68
CA TYR A 41 -2.99 13.74 20.47
C TYR A 41 -2.57 13.80 21.95
N LYS A 42 -3.55 13.89 22.86
CA LYS A 42 -3.31 13.89 24.31
C LYS A 42 -3.07 12.50 24.91
N ARG A 43 -3.27 11.45 24.11
CA ARG A 43 -3.11 10.04 24.47
C ARG A 43 -2.15 9.34 23.52
N LYS A 44 -1.75 8.12 23.88
CA LYS A 44 -0.96 7.26 23.00
C LYS A 44 -1.73 6.95 21.71
N VAL A 45 -1.07 7.11 20.56
CA VAL A 45 -1.67 6.96 19.22
C VAL A 45 -1.52 5.54 18.74
N ASN A 46 -2.61 4.92 18.32
CA ASN A 46 -2.58 3.57 17.73
C ASN A 46 -2.41 3.69 16.20
N ILE A 47 -1.26 3.27 15.70
CA ILE A 47 -0.89 3.33 14.29
C ILE A 47 -0.77 1.92 13.74
N CYS A 48 -1.40 1.66 12.59
CA CYS A 48 -1.28 0.40 11.89
C CYS A 48 -0.83 0.62 10.44
N GLU A 49 0.11 -0.20 9.98
CA GLU A 49 0.54 -0.28 8.60
C GLU A 49 0.13 -1.65 8.02
N PHE A 50 -0.52 -1.64 6.87
CA PHE A 50 -0.81 -2.84 6.09
C PHE A 50 0.25 -3.05 5.01
N GLY A 51 0.84 -4.25 4.96
CA GLY A 51 1.91 -4.58 4.03
C GLY A 51 3.22 -3.85 4.33
N GLY A 52 3.49 -3.57 5.62
CA GLY A 52 4.66 -2.81 6.04
C GLY A 52 5.98 -3.59 6.00
N GLY A 53 5.96 -4.85 5.51
CA GLY A 53 7.15 -5.70 5.44
C GLY A 53 7.82 -5.86 6.81
N ASN A 54 9.08 -5.44 6.92
CA ASN A 54 9.83 -5.50 8.17
C ASN A 54 9.60 -4.30 9.12
N GLY A 55 8.67 -3.38 8.81
CA GLY A 55 8.25 -2.28 9.68
C GLY A 55 9.16 -1.05 9.67
N GLN A 56 9.93 -0.82 8.61
CA GLN A 56 10.85 0.32 8.51
C GLN A 56 10.14 1.68 8.64
N LEU A 57 9.00 1.87 7.96
CA LEU A 57 8.24 3.13 8.05
C LEU A 57 7.73 3.37 9.48
N LEU A 58 7.19 2.32 10.12
CA LEU A 58 6.76 2.40 11.52
C LEU A 58 7.91 2.72 12.47
N LYS A 59 9.11 2.17 12.24
CA LYS A 59 10.32 2.50 13.02
C LYS A 59 10.68 3.98 12.90
N GLN A 60 10.59 4.56 11.70
CA GLN A 60 10.86 6.00 11.50
C GLN A 60 9.79 6.88 12.16
N ILE A 61 8.52 6.49 12.07
CA ILE A 61 7.44 7.18 12.80
C ILE A 61 7.74 7.15 14.31
N GLN A 62 8.11 5.99 14.87
CA GLN A 62 8.40 5.85 16.29
C GLN A 62 9.57 6.72 16.76
N LYS A 63 10.62 6.85 15.94
CA LYS A 63 11.76 7.74 16.26
C LYS A 63 11.31 9.20 16.42
N CYS A 64 10.43 9.68 15.54
CA CYS A 64 9.97 11.07 15.51
C CYS A 64 8.75 11.32 16.40
N TYR A 65 7.96 10.29 16.69
CA TYR A 65 6.75 10.35 17.50
C TYR A 65 6.66 9.12 18.42
N PRO A 66 7.37 9.13 19.56
CA PRO A 66 7.48 7.96 20.42
C PRO A 66 6.20 7.58 21.19
N ASN A 67 5.26 8.53 21.36
CA ASN A 67 4.00 8.29 22.07
C ASN A 67 2.96 7.57 21.19
N CYS A 68 3.34 6.39 20.66
CA CYS A 68 2.48 5.58 19.81
C CYS A 68 2.60 4.08 20.12
N THR A 69 1.55 3.34 19.77
CA THR A 69 1.58 1.88 19.60
C THR A 69 1.60 1.57 18.11
N LEU A 70 2.40 0.60 17.72
CA LEU A 70 2.64 0.28 16.32
C LEU A 70 2.20 -1.15 16.04
N THR A 71 1.39 -1.32 15.01
CA THR A 71 0.97 -2.63 14.50
C THR A 71 1.34 -2.72 13.02
N ASN A 72 2.03 -3.78 12.64
CA ASN A 72 2.31 -4.13 11.26
C ASN A 72 1.49 -5.37 10.89
N ILE A 73 0.55 -5.24 9.95
CA ILE A 73 -0.23 -6.35 9.41
C ILE A 73 0.36 -6.75 8.07
N GLU A 74 0.85 -7.97 7.99
CA GLU A 74 1.60 -8.46 6.84
C GLU A 74 1.14 -9.89 6.48
N ILE A 75 1.04 -10.18 5.17
CA ILE A 75 0.62 -11.52 4.69
C ILE A 75 1.79 -12.52 4.61
N ILE A 76 3.02 -12.04 4.76
CA ILE A 76 4.25 -12.81 4.62
C ILE A 76 4.92 -12.94 5.98
N ASP A 77 4.82 -14.13 6.59
CA ASP A 77 5.32 -14.37 7.94
C ASP A 77 6.85 -14.24 8.06
N GLU A 78 7.57 -14.45 6.96
CA GLU A 78 9.03 -14.34 6.92
C GLU A 78 9.54 -12.97 7.36
N TYR A 79 8.78 -11.89 7.14
CA TYR A 79 9.14 -10.54 7.59
C TYR A 79 9.22 -10.41 9.12
N ARG A 80 8.55 -11.29 9.88
CA ARG A 80 8.62 -11.32 11.34
C ARG A 80 10.06 -11.46 11.84
N ARG A 81 10.88 -12.28 11.15
CA ARG A 81 12.29 -12.52 11.51
C ARG A 81 13.19 -11.30 11.26
N PHE A 82 12.76 -10.40 10.38
CA PHE A 82 13.49 -9.21 9.97
C PHE A 82 12.90 -7.93 10.55
N LEU A 83 11.99 -8.06 11.53
CA LEU A 83 11.33 -6.90 12.13
C LEU A 83 12.35 -5.98 12.77
N VAL A 84 12.35 -4.72 12.34
CA VAL A 84 13.38 -3.74 12.70
C VAL A 84 13.25 -3.16 14.12
N SER A 85 12.19 -3.49 14.84
CA SER A 85 11.96 -3.05 16.22
C SER A 85 11.02 -4.00 16.95
N GLN A 86 11.41 -4.42 18.15
CA GLN A 86 10.57 -5.24 19.05
C GLN A 86 9.33 -4.48 19.58
N LYS A 87 9.30 -3.17 19.41
CA LYS A 87 8.15 -2.33 19.81
C LYS A 87 7.03 -2.33 18.76
N ILE A 88 7.25 -2.95 17.60
CA ILE A 88 6.24 -3.10 16.55
C ILE A 88 5.57 -4.47 16.74
N LYS A 89 4.26 -4.45 16.98
CA LYS A 89 3.44 -5.68 17.01
C LYS A 89 3.28 -6.18 15.58
N PHE A 90 3.84 -7.36 15.28
CA PHE A 90 3.65 -8.03 14.00
C PHE A 90 2.40 -8.91 14.07
N VAL A 91 1.50 -8.75 13.10
CA VAL A 91 0.29 -9.55 12.94
C VAL A 91 0.28 -10.16 11.54
N LEU A 92 0.25 -11.48 11.48
CA LEU A 92 0.05 -12.18 10.19
C LEU A 92 -1.42 -12.04 9.81
N GLY A 93 -1.71 -11.37 8.69
CA GLY A 93 -3.09 -11.10 8.28
C GLY A 93 -3.20 -10.39 6.94
N SER A 94 -4.42 -10.22 6.48
CA SER A 94 -4.77 -9.53 5.23
C SER A 94 -5.64 -8.31 5.52
N ILE A 95 -5.47 -7.26 4.71
CA ILE A 95 -6.38 -6.10 4.73
C ILE A 95 -7.82 -6.46 4.37
N LEU A 96 -8.03 -7.57 3.64
CA LEU A 96 -9.37 -8.04 3.29
C LEU A 96 -10.10 -8.71 4.46
N GLU A 97 -9.36 -9.18 5.46
CA GLU A 97 -9.87 -9.85 6.66
C GLU A 97 -8.93 -9.56 7.85
N PRO A 98 -8.89 -8.30 8.31
CA PRO A 98 -7.86 -7.87 9.27
C PRO A 98 -8.09 -8.36 10.72
N GLY A 99 -9.30 -8.82 11.06
CA GLY A 99 -9.60 -9.40 12.38
C GLY A 99 -9.62 -8.38 13.53
N PHE A 100 -9.78 -7.10 13.27
CA PHE A 100 -9.89 -6.06 14.30
C PHE A 100 -11.29 -5.45 14.36
N ALA A 101 -11.67 -4.96 15.55
CA ALA A 101 -12.92 -4.24 15.76
C ALA A 101 -12.93 -2.88 15.06
N ASP A 102 -14.12 -2.33 14.84
CA ASP A 102 -14.33 -1.00 14.28
C ASP A 102 -13.65 0.08 15.12
N GLY A 103 -13.06 1.07 14.45
CA GLY A 103 -12.42 2.20 15.12
C GLY A 103 -11.23 1.82 16.02
N THR A 104 -10.53 0.72 15.74
CA THR A 104 -9.38 0.29 16.54
C THR A 104 -8.19 1.24 16.44
N PHE A 105 -7.96 1.84 15.27
CA PHE A 105 -6.74 2.59 14.99
C PHE A 105 -7.01 4.09 14.83
N ASP A 106 -6.06 4.90 15.27
CA ASP A 106 -6.06 6.35 15.03
C ASP A 106 -5.52 6.69 13.65
N ILE A 107 -4.53 5.93 13.23
CA ILE A 107 -3.86 6.11 11.95
C ILE A 107 -3.73 4.75 11.26
N LEU A 108 -4.15 4.72 10.01
CA LEU A 108 -3.93 3.60 9.10
C LEU A 108 -3.02 4.04 7.96
N ILE A 109 -2.07 3.17 7.62
CA ILE A 109 -1.11 3.40 6.54
C ILE A 109 -1.18 2.21 5.59
N ILE A 110 -1.26 2.50 4.31
CA ILE A 110 -1.14 1.50 3.24
C ILE A 110 -0.28 2.08 2.14
N ARG A 111 0.77 1.34 1.75
CA ARG A 111 1.74 1.79 0.77
C ARG A 111 2.08 0.69 -0.21
N ASP A 112 1.79 0.94 -1.50
CA ASP A 112 2.07 0.00 -2.59
C ASP A 112 1.49 -1.40 -2.38
N VAL A 113 0.27 -1.51 -1.84
CA VAL A 113 -0.40 -2.77 -1.52
C VAL A 113 -1.67 -2.97 -2.33
N LEU A 114 -2.45 -1.91 -2.58
CA LEU A 114 -3.78 -2.07 -3.21
C LEU A 114 -3.70 -2.70 -4.59
N HIS A 115 -2.66 -2.42 -5.37
CA HIS A 115 -2.46 -3.02 -6.70
C HIS A 115 -2.11 -4.51 -6.66
N HIS A 116 -1.79 -5.08 -5.49
CA HIS A 116 -1.57 -6.51 -5.27
C HIS A 116 -2.83 -7.27 -4.82
N LEU A 117 -3.94 -6.58 -4.56
CA LEU A 117 -5.21 -7.19 -4.13
C LEU A 117 -5.97 -7.80 -5.31
N VAL A 118 -5.34 -8.75 -5.97
CA VAL A 118 -5.84 -9.38 -7.20
C VAL A 118 -6.79 -10.53 -6.89
N GLY A 119 -7.93 -10.58 -7.60
CA GLY A 119 -8.92 -11.67 -7.56
C GLY A 119 -8.69 -12.70 -8.66
N LYS A 120 -9.66 -13.61 -8.86
CA LYS A 120 -9.63 -14.64 -9.93
C LYS A 120 -9.70 -14.03 -11.32
N ASN A 121 -10.30 -12.84 -11.44
CA ASN A 121 -10.45 -12.07 -12.67
C ASN A 121 -10.38 -10.56 -12.36
N TYR A 122 -10.44 -9.74 -13.41
CA TYR A 122 -10.34 -8.28 -13.27
C TYR A 122 -11.47 -7.67 -12.42
N THR A 123 -12.69 -8.16 -12.58
CA THR A 123 -13.85 -7.68 -11.80
C THR A 123 -13.69 -7.97 -10.31
N GLU A 124 -13.31 -9.19 -9.95
CA GLU A 124 -13.04 -9.56 -8.55
C GLU A 124 -11.85 -8.77 -7.98
N THR A 125 -10.85 -8.47 -8.82
CA THR A 125 -9.72 -7.62 -8.45
C THR A 125 -10.20 -6.22 -8.04
N LEU A 126 -11.04 -5.58 -8.84
CA LEU A 126 -11.62 -4.27 -8.52
C LEU A 126 -12.49 -4.33 -7.26
N HIS A 127 -13.22 -5.44 -7.07
CA HIS A 127 -14.01 -5.67 -5.86
C HIS A 127 -13.11 -5.76 -4.62
N ASN A 128 -12.03 -6.54 -4.68
CA ASN A 128 -11.07 -6.68 -3.57
C ASN A 128 -10.43 -5.33 -3.20
N GLN A 129 -10.02 -4.54 -4.20
CA GLN A 129 -9.48 -3.20 -4.00
C GLN A 129 -10.48 -2.28 -3.28
N ARG A 130 -11.75 -2.29 -3.70
CA ARG A 130 -12.82 -1.52 -3.05
C ARG A 130 -13.09 -2.03 -1.64
N ARG A 131 -13.14 -3.34 -1.43
CA ARG A 131 -13.35 -3.97 -0.11
C ARG A 131 -12.25 -3.56 0.87
N ALA A 132 -10.99 -3.55 0.44
CA ALA A 132 -9.90 -3.07 1.28
C ALA A 132 -10.08 -1.62 1.76
N LEU A 133 -10.53 -0.73 0.87
CA LEU A 133 -10.82 0.67 1.23
C LEU A 133 -11.97 0.78 2.23
N ILE A 134 -13.00 -0.06 2.10
CA ILE A 134 -14.11 -0.14 3.07
C ILE A 134 -13.62 -0.64 4.43
N GLU A 135 -12.72 -1.65 4.46
CA GLU A 135 -12.11 -2.12 5.70
C GLU A 135 -11.27 -1.02 6.37
N LEU A 136 -10.50 -0.23 5.61
CA LEU A 136 -9.80 0.92 6.17
C LEU A 136 -10.76 1.94 6.80
N GLN A 137 -11.90 2.21 6.14
CA GLN A 137 -12.94 3.10 6.69
C GLN A 137 -13.50 2.56 8.02
N ARG A 138 -13.74 1.27 8.09
CA ARG A 138 -14.26 0.61 9.29
C ARG A 138 -13.26 0.70 10.45
N LEU A 139 -12.01 0.37 10.19
CA LEU A 139 -10.95 0.23 11.21
C LEU A 139 -10.45 1.55 11.78
N VAL A 140 -10.47 2.63 11.00
CA VAL A 140 -10.05 3.93 11.51
C VAL A 140 -11.15 4.52 12.39
N ARG A 141 -10.78 5.06 13.55
CA ARG A 141 -11.73 5.70 14.47
C ARG A 141 -12.16 7.09 13.99
N PRO A 142 -13.30 7.59 14.47
CA PRO A 142 -13.69 8.99 14.25
C PRO A 142 -12.58 9.95 14.72
N GLY A 143 -12.27 10.95 13.91
CA GLY A 143 -11.17 11.90 14.15
C GLY A 143 -9.77 11.35 13.83
N GLY A 144 -9.65 10.13 13.33
CA GLY A 144 -8.42 9.53 12.83
C GLY A 144 -8.12 9.87 11.38
N ALA A 145 -7.07 9.26 10.83
CA ALA A 145 -6.66 9.46 9.45
C ALA A 145 -6.18 8.17 8.78
N ILE A 146 -6.36 8.10 7.46
CA ILE A 146 -5.83 7.05 6.60
C ILE A 146 -4.86 7.69 5.62
N PHE A 147 -3.67 7.10 5.49
CA PHE A 147 -2.65 7.50 4.52
C PHE A 147 -2.46 6.39 3.51
N ILE A 148 -2.77 6.70 2.24
CA ILE A 148 -2.63 5.77 1.12
C ILE A 148 -1.54 6.31 0.20
N GLU A 149 -0.52 5.52 -0.05
CA GLU A 149 0.48 5.80 -1.09
C GLU A 149 0.43 4.70 -2.13
N GLU A 150 0.19 5.05 -3.38
CA GLU A 150 0.11 4.10 -4.49
C GLU A 150 0.80 4.60 -5.75
N LEU A 151 1.41 3.67 -6.46
CA LEU A 151 1.83 3.89 -7.83
C LEU A 151 0.59 3.82 -8.74
N THR A 152 0.37 4.87 -9.51
CA THR A 152 -0.78 4.97 -10.44
C THR A 152 -0.29 5.18 -11.86
N ASN A 153 -1.14 4.88 -12.84
CA ASN A 153 -0.94 5.22 -14.24
C ASN A 153 -2.06 6.17 -14.68
N GLU A 154 -1.79 7.07 -15.64
CA GLU A 154 -2.80 8.02 -16.08
C GLU A 154 -3.80 7.40 -17.08
N SER A 155 -3.47 6.27 -17.71
CA SER A 155 -4.26 5.60 -18.73
C SER A 155 -4.99 4.36 -18.20
N GLU A 156 -6.32 4.33 -18.30
CA GLU A 156 -7.13 3.14 -18.00
C GLU A 156 -6.80 1.96 -18.93
N VAL A 157 -6.49 2.26 -20.20
CA VAL A 157 -6.07 1.24 -21.16
C VAL A 157 -4.76 0.62 -20.73
N ALA A 158 -3.77 1.45 -20.35
CA ALA A 158 -2.48 0.96 -19.87
C ALA A 158 -2.64 0.10 -18.61
N THR A 159 -3.44 0.53 -17.63
CA THR A 159 -3.66 -0.26 -16.40
C THR A 159 -4.27 -1.62 -16.68
N ARG A 160 -5.23 -1.71 -17.63
CA ARG A 160 -5.83 -2.98 -18.06
C ARG A 160 -4.84 -3.85 -18.83
N CYS A 161 -4.07 -3.28 -19.74
CA CYS A 161 -3.05 -4.01 -20.48
C CYS A 161 -2.01 -4.61 -19.51
N ILE A 162 -1.55 -3.85 -18.54
CA ILE A 162 -0.62 -4.33 -17.51
C ILE A 162 -1.21 -5.51 -16.75
N TYR A 163 -2.48 -5.41 -16.31
CA TYR A 163 -3.15 -6.49 -15.61
C TYR A 163 -3.18 -7.77 -16.46
N TYR A 164 -3.67 -7.71 -17.70
CA TYR A 164 -3.80 -8.88 -18.55
C TYR A 164 -2.44 -9.46 -18.97
N LEU A 165 -1.44 -8.63 -19.23
CA LEU A 165 -0.08 -9.08 -19.55
C LEU A 165 0.59 -9.73 -18.34
N SER A 166 0.43 -9.17 -17.14
CA SER A 166 0.95 -9.80 -15.91
C SER A 166 0.23 -11.13 -15.61
N TRP A 167 -1.09 -11.19 -15.87
CA TRP A 167 -1.87 -12.40 -15.74
C TRP A 167 -1.41 -13.48 -16.73
N LEU A 168 -1.23 -13.11 -18.00
CA LEU A 168 -0.76 -14.02 -19.07
C LEU A 168 0.64 -14.55 -18.76
N ASN A 169 1.56 -13.65 -18.39
CA ASN A 169 2.92 -14.00 -17.97
C ASN A 169 2.93 -15.03 -16.83
N THR A 170 2.06 -14.84 -15.83
CA THR A 170 1.94 -15.78 -14.70
C THR A 170 1.35 -17.13 -15.12
N LYS A 171 0.45 -17.16 -16.11
CA LYS A 171 -0.21 -18.40 -16.59
C LYS A 171 0.67 -19.22 -17.53
N ILE A 172 1.40 -18.57 -18.44
CA ILE A 172 2.19 -19.23 -19.48
C ILE A 172 3.62 -19.51 -18.99
N GLY A 173 4.04 -18.86 -17.89
CA GLY A 173 5.41 -18.99 -17.39
C GLY A 173 6.46 -18.33 -18.30
N ILE A 174 6.03 -17.52 -19.27
CA ILE A 174 6.93 -16.78 -20.14
C ILE A 174 7.49 -15.59 -19.35
N HIS A 175 8.79 -15.63 -19.13
CA HIS A 175 9.48 -14.55 -18.47
C HIS A 175 9.95 -13.52 -19.51
N ILE A 176 9.22 -12.41 -19.62
CA ILE A 176 9.66 -11.26 -20.42
C ILE A 176 10.29 -10.23 -19.47
N PRO A 177 11.63 -10.23 -19.31
CA PRO A 177 12.31 -9.42 -18.28
C PRO A 177 12.12 -7.92 -18.46
N SER A 178 11.92 -7.47 -19.69
CA SER A 178 11.85 -6.06 -20.07
C SER A 178 10.45 -5.46 -20.05
N LEU A 179 9.41 -6.29 -19.91
CA LEU A 179 8.05 -5.79 -20.07
C LEU A 179 7.40 -5.40 -18.75
N PHE A 180 7.63 -6.10 -17.67
CA PHE A 180 6.79 -5.90 -16.47
C PHE A 180 7.40 -6.46 -15.21
N VAL A 181 7.11 -5.81 -14.13
CA VAL A 181 6.94 -6.28 -12.76
C VAL A 181 7.52 -7.68 -12.50
N SER A 182 8.28 -7.79 -11.45
CA SER A 182 8.93 -9.01 -10.95
C SER A 182 8.22 -10.32 -11.29
N ARG A 183 9.01 -11.33 -11.59
CA ARG A 183 8.60 -12.69 -11.97
C ARG A 183 7.37 -13.19 -11.22
N ASN A 184 6.30 -13.56 -11.95
CA ASN A 184 5.13 -14.25 -11.41
C ASN A 184 4.19 -13.46 -10.48
N VAL A 185 4.08 -12.14 -10.59
CA VAL A 185 3.09 -11.35 -9.86
C VAL A 185 2.11 -10.69 -10.80
N ILE A 186 0.83 -10.93 -10.55
CA ILE A 186 -0.24 -10.19 -11.19
C ILE A 186 -0.43 -8.89 -10.43
N VAL A 187 -0.50 -7.77 -11.16
CA VAL A 187 -0.73 -6.44 -10.59
C VAL A 187 -1.86 -5.72 -11.31
N ALA A 188 -2.62 -4.95 -10.56
CA ALA A 188 -3.73 -4.16 -11.08
C ALA A 188 -3.64 -2.72 -10.57
N PHE A 189 -2.87 -1.90 -11.28
CA PHE A 189 -2.70 -0.49 -10.91
C PHE A 189 -3.99 0.31 -11.05
N PHE A 190 -4.13 1.33 -10.23
CA PHE A 190 -5.16 2.35 -10.39
C PHE A 190 -4.72 3.40 -11.41
N THR A 191 -5.69 4.08 -12.03
CA THR A 191 -5.44 5.46 -12.43
C THR A 191 -5.63 6.36 -11.21
N SER A 192 -4.91 7.48 -11.16
CA SER A 192 -5.08 8.49 -10.12
C SER A 192 -6.54 8.92 -9.97
N ARG A 193 -7.22 9.10 -11.11
CA ARG A 193 -8.65 9.43 -11.17
C ARG A 193 -9.53 8.35 -10.56
N ARG A 194 -9.31 7.06 -10.90
CA ARG A 194 -10.09 5.93 -10.38
C ARG A 194 -9.91 5.77 -8.87
N LEU A 195 -8.67 5.85 -8.38
CA LEU A 195 -8.38 5.78 -6.95
C LEU A 195 -9.11 6.88 -6.18
N LEU A 196 -9.00 8.13 -6.65
CA LEU A 196 -9.67 9.27 -6.04
C LEU A 196 -11.20 9.14 -6.06
N ASN A 197 -11.78 8.67 -7.16
CA ASN A 197 -13.22 8.47 -7.29
C ASN A 197 -13.75 7.44 -6.29
N ILE A 198 -13.08 6.28 -6.17
CA ILE A 198 -13.49 5.23 -5.22
C ILE A 198 -13.33 5.74 -3.79
N CYS A 199 -12.22 6.38 -3.45
CA CYS A 199 -12.03 6.98 -2.13
C CYS A 199 -13.09 8.05 -1.85
N SER A 200 -13.45 8.89 -2.84
CA SER A 200 -14.47 9.93 -2.68
C SER A 200 -15.88 9.36 -2.41
N GLN A 201 -16.22 8.21 -3.03
CA GLN A 201 -17.47 7.51 -2.78
C GLN A 201 -17.54 6.91 -1.37
N ILE A 202 -16.40 6.41 -0.85
CA ILE A 202 -16.36 5.73 0.46
C ILE A 202 -16.22 6.75 1.60
N PHE A 203 -15.32 7.71 1.47
CA PHE A 203 -14.94 8.62 2.57
C PHE A 203 -15.54 10.02 2.47
N GLY A 204 -16.10 10.37 1.31
CA GLY A 204 -16.54 11.73 1.01
C GLY A 204 -15.40 12.63 0.49
N LYS A 205 -15.62 13.29 -0.64
CA LYS A 205 -14.59 14.11 -1.34
C LYS A 205 -13.94 15.17 -0.47
N LYS A 206 -14.71 15.82 0.42
CA LYS A 206 -14.25 16.88 1.33
C LYS A 206 -13.21 16.41 2.35
N ASN A 207 -13.13 15.11 2.60
CA ASN A 207 -12.26 14.51 3.60
C ASN A 207 -10.92 14.06 3.01
N ILE A 208 -10.68 14.28 1.72
CA ILE A 208 -9.52 13.76 1.01
C ILE A 208 -8.62 14.90 0.54
N GLU A 209 -7.36 14.85 0.97
CA GLU A 209 -6.27 15.67 0.44
C GLU A 209 -5.39 14.79 -0.44
N LYS A 210 -5.07 15.26 -1.65
CA LYS A 210 -4.26 14.52 -2.63
C LYS A 210 -2.95 15.26 -2.90
N GLN A 211 -1.86 14.50 -2.91
CA GLN A 211 -0.55 14.93 -3.39
C GLN A 211 -0.09 13.99 -4.50
N GLU A 212 0.52 14.51 -5.53
CA GLU A 212 1.08 13.72 -6.63
C GLU A 212 2.54 14.10 -6.85
N SER A 213 3.34 13.09 -7.17
CA SER A 213 4.73 13.30 -7.58
C SER A 213 5.04 12.46 -8.80
N ALA A 214 5.84 13.02 -9.71
CA ALA A 214 6.37 12.25 -10.82
C ALA A 214 7.31 11.15 -10.31
N VAL A 215 7.26 9.99 -10.91
CA VAL A 215 8.14 8.87 -10.59
C VAL A 215 9.14 8.72 -11.72
N LYS A 216 10.45 8.76 -11.38
CA LYS A 216 11.49 8.28 -12.30
C LYS A 216 11.47 6.77 -12.26
N LEU A 217 10.78 6.15 -13.21
CA LEU A 217 10.82 4.69 -13.36
C LEU A 217 12.10 4.30 -14.10
N GLN A 218 12.60 3.12 -13.77
CA GLN A 218 13.71 2.54 -14.51
C GLN A 218 13.25 2.25 -15.96
N TRP A 219 14.17 2.28 -16.91
CA TRP A 219 13.89 2.21 -18.36
C TRP A 219 12.98 1.04 -18.79
N TYR A 220 13.03 -0.08 -18.10
CA TYR A 220 12.18 -1.25 -18.36
C TYR A 220 10.71 -1.06 -17.91
N PHE A 221 10.42 -0.08 -17.03
CA PHE A 221 9.07 0.40 -16.77
C PHE A 221 8.64 1.51 -17.73
N ALA A 222 9.57 2.01 -18.56
CA ALA A 222 9.30 3.11 -19.50
C ALA A 222 8.25 2.72 -20.55
N LEU A 223 8.13 1.43 -20.92
CA LEU A 223 7.08 0.99 -21.84
C LEU A 223 5.67 1.25 -21.28
N LEU A 224 5.51 1.14 -19.95
CA LEU A 224 4.29 1.49 -19.24
C LEU A 224 4.03 3.00 -19.23
N HIS A 225 5.11 3.79 -19.23
CA HIS A 225 5.04 5.25 -19.32
C HIS A 225 4.68 5.76 -20.70
N LEU A 226 5.12 5.07 -21.76
CA LEU A 226 4.75 5.42 -23.15
C LEU A 226 3.24 5.40 -23.35
N LEU A 227 2.49 4.63 -22.53
CA LEU A 227 1.04 4.49 -22.62
C LEU A 227 0.25 5.38 -21.65
N GLY A 228 0.87 6.29 -20.88
CA GLY A 228 0.06 7.14 -20.04
C GLY A 228 0.72 7.81 -18.82
N GLY A 229 1.99 7.58 -18.61
CA GLY A 229 2.72 8.15 -17.47
C GLY A 229 2.38 7.49 -16.11
N ALA A 230 3.37 7.36 -15.25
CA ALA A 230 3.15 6.90 -13.88
C ALA A 230 3.38 8.03 -12.89
N LYS A 231 2.57 8.05 -11.84
CA LYS A 231 2.68 8.99 -10.73
C LYS A 231 2.59 8.24 -9.41
N LYS A 232 3.27 8.76 -8.42
CA LYS A 232 3.06 8.37 -7.03
C LYS A 232 1.98 9.27 -6.46
N VAL A 233 0.91 8.69 -5.97
CA VAL A 233 -0.21 9.41 -5.36
C VAL A 233 -0.22 9.13 -3.87
N ILE A 234 -0.28 10.20 -3.07
CA ILE A 234 -0.50 10.13 -1.62
C ILE A 234 -1.88 10.74 -1.36
N LEU A 235 -2.76 9.96 -0.74
CA LEU A 235 -4.04 10.42 -0.23
C LEU A 235 -3.98 10.49 1.29
N THR A 236 -4.33 11.63 1.85
CA THR A 236 -4.63 11.81 3.28
C THR A 236 -6.15 11.88 3.43
N ILE A 237 -6.72 10.92 4.12
CA ILE A 237 -8.18 10.79 4.31
C ILE A 237 -8.49 11.01 5.79
N LYS A 238 -9.34 11.99 6.08
CA LYS A 238 -9.82 12.34 7.43
C LYS A 238 -11.14 11.63 7.70
N LYS A 239 -11.30 11.04 8.90
CA LYS A 239 -12.57 10.43 9.34
C LYS A 239 -13.22 11.24 10.45
#